data_8ba9603d20e2994e29f19bf8795d8e46
#
_entry.id   8ba9603d20e2994e29f19bf8795d8e46
#
_cell.length_a   1.000
_cell.length_b   1.000
_cell.length_c   1.000
_cell.angle_alpha   90.00
_cell.angle_beta   90.00
_cell.angle_gamma   90.00
#
_symmetry.space_group_name_H-M   'P 1'
#
loop_
_entity.id
_entity.type
_entity.pdbx_description
1 polymer ?
#
loop_
_entity_poly.entity_id
_entity_poly.type
_entity_poly.pdbx_seq_one_letter_code
_entity_poly.pdbx_strand_id
1 'polypeptide(L)'
;MSQFNLKIGPKIKAFRRKLGIQANKLAEQLDISPSYLNLIEGGKRKIDGDLLLKVCQELKIELSDLTVKSDLNLVNDISELLDDQLFEDLDILSPEIKDLVNTNPKIARALIKLGDNFRQKDHDIINRVENLSGKIIDKRKAAFPGEIVSDFLQENNNYFPKLEEYANTVFDKIQINNRCTYLALNEYLKKEYNIIVKDVLPEERKPFSKYFDKKKKELLLSDYVALETKKLFVAAQIAHEGAIDIINNYLAKFSFPSEESKKLTRVALLNYCGAAILMPYKLFHKECMKNKYDLELLQNTFATTFEQIAHRVTCLQDPKIPGIPFHFLRVDIAGNISKRFSLSGIEIPRYGGACPRWNVYSAFTRPGIIQAAVSKMSNGEKYVCIAKTVEKGVGRFGEAKSILSIGLGCEAKYAKDFVYTENLNLNDKKTEI
;
A
#
# COMPACT_ATOMS: atom_id res chain seq x y z
N MET A 1 -13.12 -28.99 -5.89
CA MET A 1 -13.14 -28.31 -7.20
C MET A 1 -14.04 -27.10 -7.07
N SER A 2 -13.44 -25.95 -6.74
CA SER A 2 -14.16 -24.68 -6.55
C SER A 2 -14.69 -24.18 -7.88
N GLN A 3 -15.97 -23.86 -7.91
CA GLN A 3 -16.65 -23.29 -9.07
C GLN A 3 -16.11 -21.87 -9.32
N PHE A 4 -15.21 -21.74 -10.26
CA PHE A 4 -14.93 -20.45 -10.91
C PHE A 4 -16.16 -20.07 -11.73
N ASN A 5 -17.00 -19.23 -11.18
CA ASN A 5 -18.14 -18.66 -11.88
C ASN A 5 -17.65 -17.49 -12.74
N LEU A 6 -16.90 -17.80 -13.79
CA LEU A 6 -16.41 -16.83 -14.76
C LEU A 6 -17.59 -16.45 -15.66
N LYS A 7 -18.15 -15.26 -15.46
CA LYS A 7 -19.07 -14.65 -16.44
C LYS A 7 -18.29 -14.19 -17.68
N ILE A 8 -17.82 -15.14 -18.48
CA ILE A 8 -17.02 -14.92 -19.70
C ILE A 8 -17.86 -14.30 -20.82
N GLY A 9 -19.15 -14.60 -20.86
CA GLY A 9 -20.06 -14.17 -21.95
C GLY A 9 -20.09 -12.66 -22.20
N PRO A 10 -20.31 -11.80 -21.20
CA PRO A 10 -20.29 -10.35 -21.37
C PRO A 10 -18.95 -9.82 -21.88
N LYS A 11 -17.82 -10.46 -21.53
CA LYS A 11 -16.50 -10.10 -22.03
C LYS A 11 -16.34 -10.47 -23.52
N ILE A 12 -16.78 -11.66 -23.92
CA ILE A 12 -16.83 -12.05 -25.33
C ILE A 12 -17.61 -11.01 -26.14
N LYS A 13 -18.79 -10.61 -25.66
CA LYS A 13 -19.59 -9.56 -26.30
C LYS A 13 -18.85 -8.23 -26.43
N ALA A 14 -18.12 -7.83 -25.38
CA ALA A 14 -17.35 -6.59 -25.38
C ALA A 14 -16.20 -6.63 -26.40
N PHE A 15 -15.43 -7.73 -26.44
CA PHE A 15 -14.35 -7.91 -27.42
C PHE A 15 -14.88 -7.98 -28.87
N ARG A 16 -15.96 -8.74 -29.09
CA ARG A 16 -16.60 -8.80 -30.41
C ARG A 16 -17.00 -7.41 -30.92
N ARG A 17 -17.68 -6.62 -30.06
CA ARG A 17 -18.08 -5.24 -30.39
C ARG A 17 -16.89 -4.31 -30.64
N LYS A 18 -15.82 -4.45 -29.85
CA LYS A 18 -14.58 -3.68 -30.02
C LYS A 18 -13.92 -3.95 -31.38
N LEU A 19 -14.02 -5.19 -31.87
CA LEU A 19 -13.52 -5.61 -33.16
C LEU A 19 -14.48 -5.34 -34.33
N GLY A 20 -15.67 -4.78 -34.08
CA GLY A 20 -16.68 -4.47 -35.06
C GLY A 20 -17.35 -5.69 -35.68
N ILE A 21 -17.22 -6.89 -35.07
CA ILE A 21 -17.76 -8.14 -35.61
C ILE A 21 -19.24 -8.25 -35.25
N GLN A 22 -20.11 -8.52 -36.23
CA GLN A 22 -21.53 -8.78 -35.99
C GLN A 22 -21.74 -10.14 -35.34
N ALA A 23 -22.78 -10.26 -34.49
CA ALA A 23 -23.05 -11.50 -33.76
C ALA A 23 -23.30 -12.68 -34.67
N ASN A 24 -24.02 -12.46 -35.78
CA ASN A 24 -24.30 -13.51 -36.78
C ASN A 24 -23.01 -14.03 -37.42
N LYS A 25 -22.08 -13.15 -37.75
CA LYS A 25 -20.80 -13.51 -38.35
C LYS A 25 -19.93 -14.31 -37.41
N LEU A 26 -19.85 -13.92 -36.12
CA LEU A 26 -19.11 -14.69 -35.13
C LEU A 26 -19.76 -16.05 -34.86
N ALA A 27 -21.08 -16.12 -34.83
CA ALA A 27 -21.81 -17.37 -34.63
C ALA A 27 -21.53 -18.37 -35.80
N GLU A 28 -21.51 -17.87 -37.02
CA GLU A 28 -21.15 -18.65 -38.21
C GLU A 28 -19.70 -19.18 -38.15
N GLN A 29 -18.73 -18.33 -37.77
CA GLN A 29 -17.33 -18.71 -37.59
C GLN A 29 -17.12 -19.77 -36.50
N LEU A 30 -17.97 -19.74 -35.44
CA LEU A 30 -17.92 -20.67 -34.32
C LEU A 30 -18.74 -21.97 -34.58
N ASP A 31 -19.43 -22.06 -35.73
CA ASP A 31 -20.36 -23.14 -36.02
C ASP A 31 -21.46 -23.35 -34.98
N ILE A 32 -22.06 -22.23 -34.55
CA ILE A 32 -23.16 -22.20 -33.59
C ILE A 32 -24.29 -21.29 -34.05
N SER A 33 -25.50 -21.48 -33.52
CA SER A 33 -26.60 -20.58 -33.85
C SER A 33 -26.41 -19.18 -33.22
N PRO A 34 -26.86 -18.10 -33.89
CA PRO A 34 -26.83 -16.75 -33.32
C PRO A 34 -27.57 -16.63 -31.99
N SER A 35 -28.66 -17.38 -31.86
CA SER A 35 -29.43 -17.46 -30.60
C SER A 35 -28.61 -18.06 -29.46
N TYR A 36 -27.83 -19.10 -29.75
CA TYR A 36 -26.95 -19.73 -28.78
C TYR A 36 -25.80 -18.81 -28.36
N LEU A 37 -25.19 -18.11 -29.32
CA LEU A 37 -24.18 -17.09 -29.03
C LEU A 37 -24.73 -15.97 -28.13
N ASN A 38 -25.97 -15.50 -28.42
CA ASN A 38 -26.61 -14.47 -27.59
C ASN A 38 -26.87 -14.93 -26.15
N LEU A 39 -27.21 -16.20 -25.94
CA LEU A 39 -27.39 -16.78 -24.59
C LEU A 39 -26.06 -16.86 -23.84
N ILE A 40 -24.97 -17.18 -24.53
CA ILE A 40 -23.61 -17.19 -23.96
C ILE A 40 -23.18 -15.77 -23.62
N GLU A 41 -23.28 -14.83 -24.58
CA GLU A 41 -22.92 -13.42 -24.40
C GLU A 41 -23.74 -12.73 -23.30
N GLY A 42 -25.00 -13.15 -23.13
CA GLY A 42 -25.88 -12.70 -22.06
C GLY A 42 -25.65 -13.38 -20.70
N GLY A 43 -24.69 -14.31 -20.60
CA GLY A 43 -24.42 -15.06 -19.37
C GLY A 43 -25.52 -16.03 -18.96
N LYS A 44 -26.53 -16.28 -19.83
CA LYS A 44 -27.64 -17.21 -19.57
C LYS A 44 -27.27 -18.67 -19.85
N ARG A 45 -26.16 -18.91 -20.55
CA ARG A 45 -25.64 -20.25 -20.82
C ARG A 45 -24.13 -20.29 -20.64
N LYS A 46 -23.61 -21.39 -20.06
CA LYS A 46 -22.18 -21.60 -19.89
C LYS A 46 -21.56 -21.97 -21.24
N ILE A 47 -20.34 -21.49 -21.48
CA ILE A 47 -19.52 -21.89 -22.61
C ILE A 47 -18.67 -23.09 -22.19
N ASP A 48 -18.56 -24.09 -23.04
CA ASP A 48 -17.62 -25.21 -22.83
C ASP A 48 -16.18 -24.84 -23.22
N GLY A 49 -15.22 -25.68 -22.82
CA GLY A 49 -13.80 -25.39 -23.00
C GLY A 49 -13.38 -25.33 -24.47
N ASP A 50 -13.92 -26.18 -25.33
CA ASP A 50 -13.56 -26.24 -26.75
C ASP A 50 -14.11 -25.04 -27.50
N LEU A 51 -15.36 -24.65 -27.20
CA LEU A 51 -15.96 -23.46 -27.79
C LEU A 51 -15.28 -22.18 -27.30
N LEU A 52 -14.82 -22.13 -26.04
CA LEU A 52 -14.06 -21.01 -25.50
C LEU A 52 -12.73 -20.83 -26.21
N LEU A 53 -12.00 -21.90 -26.51
CA LEU A 53 -10.76 -21.86 -27.26
C LEU A 53 -10.99 -21.37 -28.71
N LYS A 54 -12.06 -21.82 -29.37
CA LYS A 54 -12.45 -21.32 -30.69
C LYS A 54 -12.76 -19.81 -30.64
N VAL A 55 -13.48 -19.34 -29.63
CA VAL A 55 -13.76 -17.91 -29.45
C VAL A 55 -12.47 -17.11 -29.28
N CYS A 56 -11.52 -17.60 -28.50
CA CYS A 56 -10.21 -16.94 -28.34
C CYS A 56 -9.46 -16.84 -29.67
N GLN A 57 -9.48 -17.90 -30.51
CA GLN A 57 -8.84 -17.91 -31.81
C GLN A 57 -9.50 -16.93 -32.79
N GLU A 58 -10.82 -16.95 -32.88
CA GLU A 58 -11.59 -16.11 -33.84
C GLU A 58 -11.50 -14.61 -33.44
N LEU A 59 -11.52 -14.29 -32.16
CA LEU A 59 -11.38 -12.92 -31.66
C LEU A 59 -9.92 -12.48 -31.56
N LYS A 60 -8.93 -13.38 -31.77
CA LYS A 60 -7.48 -13.12 -31.61
C LYS A 60 -7.14 -12.55 -30.23
N ILE A 61 -7.67 -13.16 -29.19
CA ILE A 61 -7.44 -12.79 -27.80
C ILE A 61 -6.87 -13.98 -27.03
N GLU A 62 -6.12 -13.72 -25.99
CA GLU A 62 -5.65 -14.77 -25.09
C GLU A 62 -6.72 -15.15 -24.07
N LEU A 63 -6.66 -16.39 -23.58
CA LEU A 63 -7.55 -16.86 -22.51
C LEU A 63 -7.41 -16.00 -21.25
N SER A 64 -6.22 -15.48 -21.01
CA SER A 64 -5.89 -14.51 -19.96
C SER A 64 -6.72 -13.23 -20.04
N ASP A 65 -7.04 -12.74 -21.24
CA ASP A 65 -7.87 -11.53 -21.44
C ASP A 65 -9.32 -11.74 -20.99
N LEU A 66 -9.81 -12.96 -21.10
CA LEU A 66 -11.13 -13.35 -20.65
C LEU A 66 -11.16 -13.69 -19.15
N THR A 67 -10.02 -14.12 -18.59
CA THR A 67 -9.87 -14.54 -17.20
C THR A 67 -9.27 -13.46 -16.29
N VAL A 68 -9.03 -12.22 -16.81
CA VAL A 68 -8.43 -11.12 -16.05
C VAL A 68 -9.06 -11.06 -14.66
N LYS A 69 -8.24 -11.19 -13.64
CA LYS A 69 -8.57 -10.83 -12.26
C LYS A 69 -9.33 -9.51 -12.32
N SER A 70 -10.54 -9.48 -11.79
CA SER A 70 -11.25 -8.22 -11.56
C SER A 70 -10.23 -7.25 -10.97
N ASP A 71 -10.21 -6.04 -11.49
CA ASP A 71 -9.39 -4.96 -10.94
C ASP A 71 -9.89 -4.74 -9.50
N LEU A 72 -9.29 -5.48 -8.56
CA LEU A 72 -9.72 -5.50 -7.14
C LEU A 72 -9.71 -4.08 -6.59
N ASN A 73 -8.74 -3.26 -7.02
CA ASN A 73 -8.69 -1.86 -6.61
C ASN A 73 -9.92 -1.10 -7.11
N LEU A 74 -10.33 -1.34 -8.37
CA LEU A 74 -11.50 -0.67 -8.95
C LEU A 74 -12.82 -1.12 -8.31
N VAL A 75 -12.93 -2.40 -7.92
CA VAL A 75 -14.06 -2.92 -7.16
C VAL A 75 -14.14 -2.24 -5.81
N ASN A 76 -13.00 -2.13 -5.12
CA ASN A 76 -12.91 -1.52 -3.79
C ASN A 76 -13.24 -0.03 -3.84
N ASP A 77 -12.68 0.68 -4.81
CA ASP A 77 -12.94 2.12 -5.00
C ASP A 77 -14.45 2.40 -5.26
N ILE A 78 -15.12 1.51 -6.02
CA ILE A 78 -16.57 1.61 -6.24
C ILE A 78 -17.36 1.24 -4.99
N SER A 79 -16.98 0.17 -4.29
CA SER A 79 -17.64 -0.21 -3.03
C SER A 79 -17.61 0.95 -2.05
N GLU A 80 -16.42 1.53 -1.86
CA GLU A 80 -16.22 2.66 -0.96
C GLU A 80 -17.01 3.93 -1.38
N LEU A 81 -17.14 4.17 -2.69
CA LEU A 81 -17.98 5.27 -3.18
C LEU A 81 -19.45 5.05 -2.84
N LEU A 82 -19.94 3.81 -2.94
CA LEU A 82 -21.33 3.44 -2.77
C LEU A 82 -21.71 3.18 -1.29
N ASP A 83 -20.73 3.05 -0.39
CA ASP A 83 -20.93 2.98 1.06
C ASP A 83 -21.26 4.37 1.69
N ASP A 84 -21.31 5.45 0.88
CA ASP A 84 -21.70 6.77 1.33
C ASP A 84 -23.19 6.81 1.69
N GLN A 85 -23.55 7.53 2.78
CA GLN A 85 -24.94 7.70 3.24
C GLN A 85 -25.92 8.14 2.13
N LEU A 86 -25.43 8.77 1.09
CA LEU A 86 -26.21 9.16 -0.08
C LEU A 86 -26.80 7.97 -0.87
N PHE A 87 -26.28 6.76 -0.67
CA PHE A 87 -26.65 5.56 -1.42
C PHE A 87 -27.22 4.46 -0.53
N GLU A 88 -27.43 4.71 0.79
CA GLU A 88 -27.96 3.71 1.73
C GLU A 88 -29.34 3.14 1.31
N ASP A 89 -30.14 3.91 0.60
CA ASP A 89 -31.46 3.51 0.12
C ASP A 89 -31.44 2.61 -1.13
N LEU A 90 -30.28 2.45 -1.78
CA LEU A 90 -30.15 1.69 -3.03
C LEU A 90 -29.86 0.19 -2.82
N ASP A 91 -29.52 -0.25 -1.60
CA ASP A 91 -29.25 -1.65 -1.22
C ASP A 91 -28.36 -2.43 -2.23
N ILE A 92 -27.26 -1.78 -2.64
CA ILE A 92 -26.36 -2.31 -3.68
C ILE A 92 -25.49 -3.42 -3.11
N LEU A 93 -25.57 -4.61 -3.70
CA LEU A 93 -24.84 -5.79 -3.22
C LEU A 93 -23.44 -5.91 -3.85
N SER A 94 -22.48 -6.39 -3.08
CA SER A 94 -21.09 -6.66 -3.54
C SER A 94 -20.99 -7.43 -4.88
N PRO A 95 -21.85 -8.41 -5.21
CA PRO A 95 -21.84 -9.05 -6.52
C PRO A 95 -22.17 -8.10 -7.68
N GLU A 96 -23.05 -7.11 -7.47
CA GLU A 96 -23.44 -6.14 -8.49
C GLU A 96 -22.31 -5.17 -8.82
N ILE A 97 -21.56 -4.76 -7.80
CA ILE A 97 -20.35 -3.94 -7.95
C ILE A 97 -19.30 -4.70 -8.78
N LYS A 98 -19.05 -5.96 -8.45
CA LYS A 98 -18.13 -6.83 -9.23
C LYS A 98 -18.61 -6.99 -10.68
N ASP A 99 -19.89 -7.13 -10.90
CA ASP A 99 -20.49 -7.23 -12.24
C ASP A 99 -20.31 -5.91 -13.02
N LEU A 100 -20.54 -4.76 -12.39
CA LEU A 100 -20.31 -3.44 -12.98
C LEU A 100 -18.85 -3.28 -13.43
N VAL A 101 -17.90 -3.55 -12.54
CA VAL A 101 -16.46 -3.42 -12.83
C VAL A 101 -16.04 -4.38 -13.95
N ASN A 102 -16.52 -5.61 -13.93
CA ASN A 102 -16.18 -6.61 -14.95
C ASN A 102 -16.81 -6.32 -16.32
N THR A 103 -18.03 -5.77 -16.34
CA THR A 103 -18.78 -5.55 -17.59
C THR A 103 -18.46 -4.17 -18.18
N ASN A 104 -18.31 -3.15 -17.34
CA ASN A 104 -18.14 -1.77 -17.77
C ASN A 104 -17.07 -1.02 -16.94
N PRO A 105 -15.78 -1.41 -17.02
CA PRO A 105 -14.71 -0.80 -16.21
C PRO A 105 -14.53 0.70 -16.48
N LYS A 106 -14.89 1.17 -17.68
CA LYS A 106 -14.87 2.61 -18.00
C LYS A 106 -15.94 3.40 -17.25
N ILE A 107 -17.13 2.83 -17.09
CA ILE A 107 -18.21 3.45 -16.31
C ILE A 107 -17.82 3.47 -14.83
N ALA A 108 -17.29 2.36 -14.31
CA ALA A 108 -16.79 2.30 -12.95
C ALA A 108 -15.76 3.40 -12.66
N ARG A 109 -14.75 3.57 -13.53
CA ARG A 109 -13.78 4.68 -13.40
C ARG A 109 -14.40 6.06 -13.53
N ALA A 110 -15.43 6.22 -14.36
CA ALA A 110 -16.13 7.50 -14.49
C ALA A 110 -16.92 7.85 -13.22
N LEU A 111 -17.56 6.86 -12.58
CA LEU A 111 -18.25 7.03 -11.30
C LEU A 111 -17.30 7.42 -10.18
N ILE A 112 -16.12 6.76 -10.08
CA ILE A 112 -15.09 7.15 -9.11
C ILE A 112 -14.67 8.60 -9.32
N LYS A 113 -14.35 8.99 -10.56
CA LYS A 113 -13.99 10.38 -10.87
C LYS A 113 -15.10 11.37 -10.49
N LEU A 114 -16.35 10.99 -10.70
CA LEU A 114 -17.49 11.83 -10.31
C LEU A 114 -17.58 11.98 -8.79
N GLY A 115 -17.44 10.87 -8.05
CA GLY A 115 -17.43 10.87 -6.59
C GLY A 115 -16.27 11.67 -6.01
N ASP A 116 -15.07 11.51 -6.57
CA ASP A 116 -13.88 12.29 -6.17
C ASP A 116 -14.11 13.80 -6.38
N ASN A 117 -14.67 14.19 -7.51
CA ASN A 117 -15.01 15.59 -7.79
C ASN A 117 -16.11 16.13 -6.86
N PHE A 118 -17.11 15.31 -6.51
CA PHE A 118 -18.17 15.69 -5.58
C PHE A 118 -17.60 15.94 -4.18
N ARG A 119 -16.80 14.99 -3.66
CA ARG A 119 -16.11 15.13 -2.36
C ARG A 119 -15.15 16.33 -2.33
N GLN A 120 -14.45 16.60 -3.44
CA GLN A 120 -13.62 17.82 -3.53
C GLN A 120 -14.42 19.11 -3.41
N LYS A 121 -15.61 19.17 -4.02
CA LYS A 121 -16.49 20.36 -3.93
C LYS A 121 -17.03 20.56 -2.52
N ASP A 122 -17.35 19.49 -1.80
CA ASP A 122 -17.79 19.57 -0.40
C ASP A 122 -16.65 20.05 0.50
N HIS A 123 -15.42 19.56 0.31
CA HIS A 123 -14.24 20.10 0.98
C HIS A 123 -13.96 21.58 0.63
N ASP A 124 -14.19 21.98 -0.62
CA ASP A 124 -14.05 23.37 -1.03
C ASP A 124 -15.10 24.29 -0.40
N ILE A 125 -16.32 23.79 -0.14
CA ILE A 125 -17.39 24.51 0.55
C ILE A 125 -17.03 24.64 2.04
N ILE A 126 -16.61 23.56 2.70
CA ILE A 126 -16.17 23.57 4.11
C ILE A 126 -14.98 24.53 4.28
N ASN A 127 -13.98 24.45 3.40
CA ASN A 127 -12.84 25.36 3.39
C ASN A 127 -13.22 26.82 3.09
N ARG A 128 -14.29 27.07 2.31
CA ARG A 128 -14.81 28.45 2.09
C ARG A 128 -15.50 29.00 3.33
N VAL A 129 -16.20 28.15 4.08
CA VAL A 129 -16.82 28.54 5.36
C VAL A 129 -15.76 28.82 6.42
N GLU A 130 -14.68 28.01 6.48
CA GLU A 130 -13.54 28.24 7.38
C GLU A 130 -12.72 29.47 6.98
N ASN A 131 -12.59 29.78 5.67
CA ASN A 131 -11.88 30.97 5.17
C ASN A 131 -12.63 32.28 5.36
N LEU A 132 -13.95 32.24 5.62
CA LEU A 132 -14.71 33.42 6.05
C LEU A 132 -14.43 33.82 7.52
N SER A 133 -13.78 32.93 8.28
CA SER A 133 -13.39 33.14 9.69
C SER A 133 -11.88 33.40 9.89
N GLY A 134 -11.12 33.69 8.85
CA GLY A 134 -9.78 34.26 8.94
C GLY A 134 -8.60 33.31 8.99
N LYS A 135 -7.84 33.29 7.90
CA LYS A 135 -6.45 32.81 7.74
C LYS A 135 -6.18 31.32 7.91
N ILE A 136 -6.21 30.58 6.81
CA ILE A 136 -5.23 29.52 6.54
C ILE A 136 -5.06 29.33 5.01
N ILE A 137 -3.82 29.19 4.65
CA ILE A 137 -3.10 29.19 3.39
C ILE A 137 -3.46 27.97 2.50
N ASP A 138 -3.73 28.27 1.26
CA ASP A 138 -3.47 27.52 0.01
C ASP A 138 -3.03 26.03 0.10
N LYS A 139 -3.96 25.14 0.48
CA LYS A 139 -3.81 23.68 0.34
C LYS A 139 -4.67 23.11 -0.79
N ARG A 140 -5.11 23.90 -1.74
CA ARG A 140 -6.24 23.61 -2.65
C ARG A 140 -5.92 22.83 -3.92
N LYS A 141 -4.73 22.28 -4.10
CA LYS A 141 -4.38 21.67 -5.40
C LYS A 141 -3.99 20.18 -5.38
N ALA A 142 -4.14 19.48 -4.30
CA ALA A 142 -3.79 18.06 -4.28
C ALA A 142 -4.86 17.25 -3.55
N ALA A 143 -5.73 16.63 -4.29
CA ALA A 143 -6.50 15.51 -3.79
C ALA A 143 -5.52 14.47 -3.21
N PHE A 144 -5.44 14.42 -1.89
CA PHE A 144 -4.72 13.38 -1.11
C PHE A 144 -3.37 12.92 -1.69
N PRO A 145 -2.32 13.76 -1.65
CA PRO A 145 -1.00 13.36 -2.17
C PRO A 145 -0.46 12.07 -1.56
N GLY A 146 -0.86 11.76 -0.33
CA GLY A 146 -0.51 10.50 0.35
C GLY A 146 -1.10 9.25 -0.31
N GLU A 147 -2.30 9.35 -0.89
CA GLU A 147 -2.94 8.25 -1.61
C GLU A 147 -2.20 7.93 -2.91
N ILE A 148 -1.76 8.96 -3.62
CA ILE A 148 -0.94 8.77 -4.84
C ILE A 148 0.37 8.05 -4.52
N VAL A 149 0.98 8.33 -3.35
CA VAL A 149 2.15 7.57 -2.88
C VAL A 149 1.79 6.10 -2.65
N SER A 150 0.65 5.83 -2.02
CA SER A 150 0.18 4.46 -1.79
C SER A 150 -0.09 3.72 -3.09
N ASP A 151 -0.75 4.37 -4.06
CA ASP A 151 -1.02 3.80 -5.39
C ASP A 151 0.29 3.48 -6.14
N PHE A 152 1.26 4.41 -6.12
CA PHE A 152 2.57 4.18 -6.71
C PHE A 152 3.30 2.98 -6.09
N LEU A 153 3.29 2.87 -4.76
CA LEU A 153 3.89 1.73 -4.06
C LEU A 153 3.16 0.42 -4.39
N GLN A 154 1.83 0.46 -4.46
CA GLN A 154 0.99 -0.69 -4.80
C GLN A 154 1.24 -1.20 -6.21
N GLU A 155 1.33 -0.32 -7.22
CA GLU A 155 1.64 -0.69 -8.61
C GLU A 155 3.02 -1.33 -8.77
N ASN A 156 3.97 -0.95 -7.91
CA ASN A 156 5.31 -1.53 -7.90
C ASN A 156 5.46 -2.68 -6.89
N ASN A 157 4.38 -3.22 -6.32
CA ASN A 157 4.40 -4.24 -5.27
C ASN A 157 5.31 -3.87 -4.08
N ASN A 158 5.53 -2.57 -3.83
CA ASN A 158 6.47 -2.06 -2.83
C ASN A 158 7.88 -2.68 -2.90
N TYR A 159 8.34 -3.03 -4.12
CA TYR A 159 9.65 -3.64 -4.36
C TYR A 159 10.37 -2.94 -5.52
N PHE A 160 11.59 -2.47 -5.25
CA PHE A 160 12.39 -1.66 -6.18
C PHE A 160 13.78 -2.28 -6.36
N PRO A 161 13.97 -3.24 -7.29
CA PRO A 161 15.19 -4.02 -7.43
C PRO A 161 16.47 -3.19 -7.49
N LYS A 162 16.50 -2.11 -8.28
CA LYS A 162 17.67 -1.26 -8.44
C LYS A 162 18.04 -0.50 -7.15
N LEU A 163 17.03 -0.16 -6.32
CA LEU A 163 17.29 0.46 -5.02
C LEU A 163 17.81 -0.57 -4.01
N GLU A 164 17.34 -1.82 -4.09
CA GLU A 164 17.87 -2.93 -3.28
C GLU A 164 19.34 -3.23 -3.65
N GLU A 165 19.68 -3.26 -4.94
CA GLU A 165 21.06 -3.44 -5.40
C GLU A 165 21.96 -2.32 -4.89
N TYR A 166 21.55 -1.06 -5.03
CA TYR A 166 22.28 0.08 -4.49
C TYR A 166 22.46 -0.03 -2.97
N ALA A 167 21.37 -0.32 -2.25
CA ALA A 167 21.39 -0.46 -0.80
C ALA A 167 22.37 -1.56 -0.34
N ASN A 168 22.40 -2.69 -1.03
CA ASN A 168 23.36 -3.76 -0.74
C ASN A 168 24.82 -3.29 -0.93
N THR A 169 25.12 -2.55 -2.02
CA THR A 169 26.49 -2.03 -2.25
C THR A 169 26.94 -1.06 -1.15
N VAL A 170 26.01 -0.25 -0.61
CA VAL A 170 26.29 0.63 0.52
C VAL A 170 26.48 -0.17 1.80
N PHE A 171 25.57 -1.11 2.07
CA PHE A 171 25.63 -1.96 3.27
C PHE A 171 26.95 -2.71 3.37
N ASP A 172 27.41 -3.34 2.29
CA ASP A 172 28.66 -4.11 2.26
C ASP A 172 29.89 -3.27 2.64
N LYS A 173 29.83 -1.95 2.39
CA LYS A 173 30.91 -1.01 2.72
C LYS A 173 30.89 -0.53 4.18
N ILE A 174 29.70 -0.52 4.82
CA ILE A 174 29.53 0.13 6.13
C ILE A 174 29.14 -0.82 7.27
N GLN A 175 28.80 -2.06 6.94
CA GLN A 175 28.33 -3.02 7.94
C GLN A 175 29.45 -3.44 8.92
N ILE A 176 29.08 -3.58 10.18
CA ILE A 176 29.89 -4.17 11.24
C ILE A 176 29.07 -5.31 11.86
N ASN A 177 29.55 -6.54 11.74
CA ASN A 177 28.83 -7.72 12.23
C ASN A 177 27.35 -7.79 11.75
N ASN A 178 27.15 -7.58 10.46
CA ASN A 178 25.81 -7.54 9.84
C ASN A 178 24.87 -6.45 10.36
N ARG A 179 25.40 -5.36 10.89
CA ARG A 179 24.63 -4.20 11.38
C ARG A 179 25.17 -2.90 10.84
N CYS A 180 24.28 -1.93 10.61
CA CYS A 180 24.66 -0.56 10.34
C CYS A 180 24.57 0.26 11.62
N THR A 181 25.69 0.74 12.12
CA THR A 181 25.73 1.65 13.27
C THR A 181 25.53 3.10 12.83
N TYR A 182 25.08 3.96 13.74
CA TYR A 182 24.96 5.39 13.45
C TYR A 182 26.31 6.03 13.08
N LEU A 183 27.37 5.63 13.77
CA LEU A 183 28.73 6.11 13.49
C LEU A 183 29.20 5.70 12.09
N ALA A 184 29.05 4.44 11.70
CA ALA A 184 29.49 3.96 10.39
C ALA A 184 28.73 4.65 9.23
N LEU A 185 27.42 4.95 9.42
CA LEU A 185 26.64 5.72 8.46
C LEU A 185 27.16 7.16 8.33
N ASN A 186 27.49 7.80 9.46
CA ASN A 186 28.02 9.18 9.48
C ASN A 186 29.40 9.24 8.81
N GLU A 187 30.27 8.29 9.12
CA GLU A 187 31.61 8.19 8.50
C GLU A 187 31.51 7.97 6.99
N TYR A 188 30.62 7.08 6.55
CA TYR A 188 30.38 6.86 5.12
C TYR A 188 29.88 8.14 4.42
N LEU A 189 28.90 8.84 5.01
CA LEU A 189 28.35 10.06 4.45
C LEU A 189 29.42 11.17 4.36
N LYS A 190 30.29 11.27 5.36
CA LYS A 190 31.43 12.19 5.38
C LYS A 190 32.46 11.83 4.31
N LYS A 191 32.84 10.54 4.23
CA LYS A 191 33.90 10.08 3.33
C LYS A 191 33.50 10.16 1.86
N GLU A 192 32.30 9.69 1.50
CA GLU A 192 31.87 9.58 0.10
C GLU A 192 31.29 10.87 -0.45
N TYR A 193 30.62 11.69 0.40
CA TYR A 193 29.86 12.86 -0.06
C TYR A 193 30.32 14.16 0.59
N ASN A 194 31.29 14.13 1.52
CA ASN A 194 31.77 15.27 2.30
C ASN A 194 30.62 15.98 3.06
N ILE A 195 29.67 15.22 3.59
CA ILE A 195 28.55 15.71 4.38
C ILE A 195 28.79 15.35 5.85
N ILE A 196 28.72 16.37 6.72
CA ILE A 196 28.91 16.22 8.16
C ILE A 196 27.56 16.14 8.84
N VAL A 197 27.35 15.09 9.64
CA VAL A 197 26.15 14.95 10.47
C VAL A 197 26.41 15.62 11.82
N LYS A 198 25.47 16.46 12.26
CA LYS A 198 25.51 17.15 13.55
C LYS A 198 24.20 16.92 14.30
N ASP A 199 24.30 16.42 15.53
CA ASP A 199 23.20 16.39 16.46
C ASP A 199 23.08 17.76 17.14
N VAL A 200 21.91 18.35 17.10
CA VAL A 200 21.68 19.70 17.60
C VAL A 200 20.39 19.80 18.40
N LEU A 201 20.37 20.65 19.41
CA LEU A 201 19.15 21.03 20.12
C LEU A 201 18.41 22.07 19.26
N PRO A 202 17.17 21.79 18.81
CA PRO A 202 16.38 22.77 18.07
C PRO A 202 16.08 24.00 18.92
N GLU A 203 16.13 25.17 18.29
CA GLU A 203 15.64 26.40 18.92
C GLU A 203 14.14 26.30 19.20
N GLU A 204 13.65 26.91 20.27
CA GLU A 204 12.26 26.80 20.73
C GLU A 204 11.22 27.22 19.70
N ARG A 205 11.58 28.12 18.79
CA ARG A 205 10.67 28.72 17.80
C ARG A 205 10.65 28.02 16.43
N LYS A 206 11.56 27.07 16.19
CA LYS A 206 11.66 26.33 14.90
C LYS A 206 11.99 24.88 15.15
N PRO A 207 11.04 24.08 15.65
CA PRO A 207 11.26 22.66 15.85
C PRO A 207 11.46 21.99 14.47
N PHE A 208 12.51 21.18 14.34
CA PHE A 208 12.75 20.32 13.18
C PHE A 208 13.24 18.95 13.66
N SER A 209 12.96 17.93 12.87
CA SER A 209 13.51 16.58 13.11
C SER A 209 14.82 16.37 12.35
N LYS A 210 14.88 16.87 11.11
CA LYS A 210 16.09 16.91 10.28
C LYS A 210 16.09 18.14 9.38
N TYR A 211 17.28 18.66 9.11
CA TYR A 211 17.50 19.75 8.15
C TYR A 211 18.84 19.56 7.44
N PHE A 212 18.87 19.67 6.12
CA PHE A 212 20.09 19.58 5.32
C PHE A 212 20.48 20.95 4.76
N ASP A 213 21.61 21.48 5.24
CA ASP A 213 22.21 22.68 4.71
C ASP A 213 23.12 22.32 3.52
N LYS A 214 22.60 22.56 2.31
CA LYS A 214 23.34 22.27 1.07
C LYS A 214 24.62 23.09 0.91
N LYS A 215 24.66 24.34 1.43
CA LYS A 215 25.81 25.22 1.30
C LYS A 215 26.96 24.77 2.19
N LYS A 216 26.66 24.43 3.43
CA LYS A 216 27.63 23.95 4.41
C LYS A 216 27.92 22.46 4.30
N LYS A 217 27.11 21.71 3.54
CA LYS A 217 27.12 20.24 3.51
C LYS A 217 26.97 19.65 4.90
N GLU A 218 26.01 20.17 5.67
CA GLU A 218 25.72 19.73 7.02
C GLU A 218 24.31 19.13 7.11
N LEU A 219 24.19 17.93 7.65
CA LEU A 219 22.93 17.30 8.00
C LEU A 219 22.70 17.49 9.50
N LEU A 220 21.78 18.39 9.85
CA LEU A 220 21.42 18.66 11.24
C LEU A 220 20.28 17.74 11.65
N LEU A 221 20.46 17.02 12.74
CA LEU A 221 19.46 16.12 13.34
C LEU A 221 19.13 16.61 14.74
N SER A 222 17.85 16.62 15.06
CA SER A 222 17.40 17.03 16.40
C SER A 222 17.80 15.97 17.45
N ASP A 223 18.34 16.42 18.57
CA ASP A 223 18.66 15.56 19.71
C ASP A 223 17.44 14.88 20.34
N TYR A 224 16.26 15.42 20.11
CA TYR A 224 15.00 14.83 20.58
C TYR A 224 14.53 13.64 19.72
N VAL A 225 15.17 13.36 18.60
CA VAL A 225 14.82 12.24 17.72
C VAL A 225 15.54 10.97 18.18
N ALA A 226 14.81 9.87 18.32
CA ALA A 226 15.37 8.58 18.71
C ALA A 226 16.46 8.11 17.70
N LEU A 227 17.48 7.42 18.22
CA LEU A 227 18.66 6.98 17.47
C LEU A 227 18.30 6.16 16.22
N GLU A 228 17.31 5.28 16.32
CA GLU A 228 16.82 4.45 15.23
C GLU A 228 16.24 5.29 14.08
N THR A 229 15.61 6.42 14.42
CA THR A 229 15.08 7.36 13.43
C THR A 229 16.19 8.21 12.85
N LYS A 230 17.18 8.64 13.65
CA LYS A 230 18.38 9.34 13.15
C LYS A 230 19.13 8.45 12.14
N LYS A 231 19.30 7.15 12.42
CA LYS A 231 19.90 6.19 11.48
C LYS A 231 19.17 6.19 10.13
N LEU A 232 17.84 6.13 10.14
CA LEU A 232 17.06 6.18 8.89
C LEU A 232 17.24 7.51 8.16
N PHE A 233 17.32 8.63 8.86
CA PHE A 233 17.54 9.94 8.24
C PHE A 233 18.90 10.05 7.56
N VAL A 234 19.96 9.51 8.19
CA VAL A 234 21.29 9.46 7.59
C VAL A 234 21.32 8.51 6.39
N ALA A 235 20.74 7.31 6.51
CA ALA A 235 20.64 6.36 5.41
C ALA A 235 19.82 6.91 4.22
N ALA A 236 18.73 7.65 4.49
CA ALA A 236 17.96 8.32 3.45
C ALA A 236 18.73 9.48 2.79
N GLN A 237 19.65 10.16 3.53
CA GLN A 237 20.55 11.14 2.94
C GLN A 237 21.60 10.48 2.04
N ILE A 238 22.14 9.33 2.45
CA ILE A 238 23.04 8.52 1.58
C ILE A 238 22.30 8.15 0.29
N ALA A 239 21.05 7.69 0.38
CA ALA A 239 20.22 7.39 -0.78
C ALA A 239 19.95 8.63 -1.65
N HIS A 240 19.78 9.81 -1.05
CA HIS A 240 19.62 11.07 -1.79
C HIS A 240 20.86 11.41 -2.63
N GLU A 241 22.05 11.23 -2.06
CA GLU A 241 23.28 11.58 -2.78
C GLU A 241 23.65 10.53 -3.85
N GLY A 242 23.42 9.24 -3.59
CA GLY A 242 23.92 8.18 -4.47
C GLY A 242 22.87 7.44 -5.29
N ALA A 243 21.58 7.53 -4.96
CA ALA A 243 20.52 6.81 -5.67
C ALA A 243 19.46 7.73 -6.30
N ILE A 244 19.68 9.05 -6.32
CA ILE A 244 18.67 10.01 -6.80
C ILE A 244 18.28 9.79 -8.26
N ASP A 245 19.22 9.41 -9.13
CA ASP A 245 18.96 9.13 -10.54
C ASP A 245 18.12 7.85 -10.71
N ILE A 246 18.39 6.83 -9.89
CA ILE A 246 17.58 5.61 -9.87
C ILE A 246 16.14 5.95 -9.46
N ILE A 247 15.98 6.78 -8.42
CA ILE A 247 14.67 7.24 -7.94
C ILE A 247 13.96 8.05 -9.02
N ASN A 248 14.64 9.00 -9.67
CA ASN A 248 14.06 9.81 -10.74
C ASN A 248 13.59 8.94 -11.92
N ASN A 249 14.32 7.88 -12.25
CA ASN A 249 13.92 6.92 -13.29
C ASN A 249 12.62 6.14 -12.93
N TYR A 250 12.40 5.81 -11.65
CA TYR A 250 11.12 5.24 -11.21
C TYR A 250 10.00 6.27 -11.29
N LEU A 251 10.24 7.49 -10.80
CA LEU A 251 9.24 8.57 -10.83
C LEU A 251 8.85 8.99 -12.26
N ALA A 252 9.75 8.91 -13.22
CA ALA A 252 9.47 9.26 -14.61
C ALA A 252 8.48 8.30 -15.31
N LYS A 253 8.33 7.07 -14.79
CA LYS A 253 7.44 6.04 -15.36
C LYS A 253 5.99 6.16 -14.88
N PHE A 254 5.74 6.97 -13.86
CA PHE A 254 4.42 7.14 -13.26
C PHE A 254 3.87 8.54 -13.55
N SER A 255 2.57 8.61 -13.84
CA SER A 255 1.89 9.89 -14.10
C SER A 255 1.39 10.48 -12.78
N PHE A 256 2.07 11.51 -12.28
CA PHE A 256 1.69 12.20 -11.07
C PHE A 256 0.68 13.31 -11.35
N PRO A 257 -0.43 13.38 -10.60
CA PRO A 257 -1.42 14.46 -10.77
C PRO A 257 -0.92 15.82 -10.26
N SER A 258 0.10 15.84 -9.40
CA SER A 258 0.69 17.08 -8.85
C SER A 258 2.18 16.93 -8.55
N GLU A 259 2.91 18.06 -8.57
CA GLU A 259 4.32 18.09 -8.15
C GLU A 259 4.48 17.75 -6.65
N GLU A 260 3.44 18.00 -5.83
CA GLU A 260 3.44 17.64 -4.42
C GLU A 260 3.45 16.14 -4.23
N SER A 261 2.55 15.41 -4.90
CA SER A 261 2.51 13.94 -4.86
C SER A 261 3.82 13.32 -5.35
N LYS A 262 4.42 13.88 -6.41
CA LYS A 262 5.73 13.46 -6.91
C LYS A 262 6.86 13.70 -5.90
N LYS A 263 6.85 14.84 -5.18
CA LYS A 263 7.81 15.12 -4.10
C LYS A 263 7.66 14.17 -2.93
N LEU A 264 6.42 13.88 -2.51
CA LEU A 264 6.15 12.92 -1.44
C LEU A 264 6.57 11.50 -1.82
N THR A 265 6.31 11.08 -3.06
CA THR A 265 6.76 9.78 -3.57
C THR A 265 8.28 9.68 -3.60
N ARG A 266 8.99 10.77 -3.99
CA ARG A 266 10.45 10.82 -3.89
C ARG A 266 10.92 10.61 -2.46
N VAL A 267 10.31 11.27 -1.48
CA VAL A 267 10.63 11.09 -0.06
C VAL A 267 10.35 9.65 0.39
N ALA A 268 9.26 9.04 -0.07
CA ALA A 268 8.95 7.64 0.21
C ALA A 268 10.03 6.69 -0.33
N LEU A 269 10.50 6.89 -1.57
CA LEU A 269 11.57 6.09 -2.17
C LEU A 269 12.94 6.32 -1.49
N LEU A 270 13.24 7.54 -1.03
CA LEU A 270 14.44 7.81 -0.24
C LEU A 270 14.41 7.06 1.09
N ASN A 271 13.26 7.07 1.79
CA ASN A 271 13.07 6.32 3.01
C ASN A 271 13.07 4.79 2.77
N TYR A 272 12.52 4.32 1.65
CA TYR A 272 12.61 2.93 1.22
C TYR A 272 14.06 2.49 1.07
N CYS A 273 14.84 3.24 0.28
CA CYS A 273 16.25 2.95 0.07
C CYS A 273 17.07 3.03 1.37
N GLY A 274 16.81 4.05 2.22
CA GLY A 274 17.40 4.15 3.54
C GLY A 274 17.09 2.94 4.43
N ALA A 275 15.85 2.47 4.43
CA ALA A 275 15.46 1.25 5.14
C ALA A 275 16.14 0.01 4.55
N ALA A 276 16.31 -0.07 3.22
CA ALA A 276 17.02 -1.15 2.57
C ALA A 276 18.52 -1.17 2.92
N ILE A 277 19.17 -0.01 3.08
CA ILE A 277 20.54 0.09 3.59
C ILE A 277 20.63 -0.45 5.01
N LEU A 278 19.67 -0.13 5.89
CA LEU A 278 19.67 -0.60 7.27
C LEU A 278 19.32 -2.09 7.39
N MET A 279 18.50 -2.60 6.48
CA MET A 279 17.93 -3.94 6.49
C MET A 279 18.01 -4.56 5.08
N PRO A 280 19.22 -4.98 4.63
CA PRO A 280 19.42 -5.50 3.28
C PRO A 280 18.55 -6.72 3.01
N TYR A 281 17.98 -6.80 1.82
CA TYR A 281 16.93 -7.74 1.46
C TYR A 281 17.20 -9.19 1.89
N LYS A 282 18.32 -9.78 1.45
CA LYS A 282 18.64 -11.18 1.72
C LYS A 282 18.85 -11.47 3.20
N LEU A 283 19.55 -10.58 3.91
CA LEU A 283 19.80 -10.72 5.34
C LEU A 283 18.49 -10.57 6.11
N PHE A 284 17.70 -9.55 5.78
CA PHE A 284 16.43 -9.27 6.43
C PHE A 284 15.41 -10.41 6.18
N HIS A 285 15.28 -10.89 4.94
CA HIS A 285 14.43 -12.03 4.60
C HIS A 285 14.83 -13.29 5.40
N LYS A 286 16.15 -13.60 5.47
CA LYS A 286 16.65 -14.74 6.24
C LYS A 286 16.26 -14.65 7.73
N GLU A 287 16.45 -13.47 8.34
CA GLU A 287 16.08 -13.26 9.75
C GLU A 287 14.55 -13.29 9.96
N CYS A 288 13.74 -12.76 9.01
CA CYS A 288 12.29 -12.89 9.04
C CYS A 288 11.84 -14.35 9.04
N MET A 289 12.34 -15.15 8.11
CA MET A 289 11.96 -16.57 8.02
C MET A 289 12.39 -17.35 9.25
N LYS A 290 13.63 -17.15 9.71
CA LYS A 290 14.19 -17.82 10.90
C LYS A 290 13.38 -17.56 12.16
N ASN A 291 12.89 -16.33 12.33
CA ASN A 291 12.20 -15.87 13.54
C ASN A 291 10.68 -15.77 13.34
N LYS A 292 10.10 -16.42 12.31
CA LYS A 292 8.66 -16.39 12.02
C LYS A 292 8.07 -14.98 12.08
N TYR A 293 8.79 -14.01 11.53
CA TYR A 293 8.39 -12.59 11.52
C TYR A 293 8.09 -12.01 12.92
N ASP A 294 8.85 -12.36 13.94
CA ASP A 294 8.81 -11.68 15.24
C ASP A 294 9.36 -10.25 15.08
N LEU A 295 8.44 -9.27 15.02
CA LEU A 295 8.80 -7.88 14.71
C LEU A 295 9.60 -7.22 15.83
N GLU A 296 9.39 -7.59 17.10
CA GLU A 296 10.16 -7.05 18.22
C GLU A 296 11.57 -7.59 18.24
N LEU A 297 11.74 -8.88 17.96
CA LEU A 297 13.07 -9.48 17.82
C LEU A 297 13.81 -8.90 16.61
N LEU A 298 13.14 -8.72 15.47
CA LEU A 298 13.70 -8.07 14.28
C LEU A 298 14.09 -6.61 14.56
N GLN A 299 13.24 -5.87 15.30
CA GLN A 299 13.54 -4.51 15.73
C GLN A 299 14.87 -4.44 16.49
N ASN A 300 15.06 -5.33 17.45
CA ASN A 300 16.30 -5.42 18.22
C ASN A 300 17.50 -5.87 17.38
N THR A 301 17.27 -6.82 16.45
CA THR A 301 18.32 -7.36 15.57
C THR A 301 18.92 -6.27 14.67
N PHE A 302 18.06 -5.43 14.07
CA PHE A 302 18.46 -4.38 13.14
C PHE A 302 18.62 -3.00 13.80
N ALA A 303 18.29 -2.88 15.09
CA ALA A 303 18.26 -1.62 15.83
C ALA A 303 17.49 -0.53 15.07
N THR A 304 16.23 -0.82 14.77
CA THR A 304 15.28 0.03 14.03
C THR A 304 13.99 0.18 14.81
N THR A 305 13.04 1.01 14.36
CA THR A 305 11.74 1.13 15.03
C THR A 305 10.77 0.04 14.60
N PHE A 306 9.74 -0.23 15.41
CA PHE A 306 8.67 -1.17 15.08
C PHE A 306 8.00 -0.83 13.73
N GLU A 307 7.69 0.46 13.49
CA GLU A 307 7.11 0.89 12.21
C GLU A 307 8.04 0.63 11.02
N GLN A 308 9.37 0.82 11.20
CA GLN A 308 10.34 0.55 10.14
C GLN A 308 10.38 -0.94 9.78
N ILE A 309 10.36 -1.82 10.78
CA ILE A 309 10.27 -3.29 10.55
C ILE A 309 8.95 -3.65 9.88
N ALA A 310 7.82 -3.19 10.43
CA ALA A 310 6.50 -3.48 9.89
C ALA A 310 6.34 -3.02 8.43
N HIS A 311 6.93 -1.87 8.07
CA HIS A 311 6.97 -1.42 6.68
C HIS A 311 7.95 -2.26 5.83
N ARG A 312 9.12 -2.61 6.35
CA ARG A 312 10.14 -3.35 5.61
C ARG A 312 9.69 -4.78 5.24
N VAL A 313 8.93 -5.46 6.09
CA VAL A 313 8.40 -6.80 5.77
C VAL A 313 7.46 -6.77 4.56
N THR A 314 6.74 -5.66 4.33
CA THR A 314 5.90 -5.51 3.13
C THR A 314 6.69 -5.37 1.83
N CYS A 315 8.00 -5.05 1.93
CA CYS A 315 8.89 -4.89 0.78
C CYS A 315 9.54 -6.20 0.32
N LEU A 316 9.30 -7.31 1.02
CA LEU A 316 9.87 -8.63 0.69
C LEU A 316 9.11 -9.29 -0.47
N GLN A 317 9.18 -8.67 -1.66
CA GLN A 317 8.43 -9.08 -2.85
C GLN A 317 9.33 -9.41 -4.06
N ASP A 318 10.59 -9.78 -3.82
CA ASP A 318 11.45 -10.32 -4.89
C ASP A 318 10.83 -11.64 -5.40
N PRO A 319 10.50 -11.76 -6.70
CA PRO A 319 9.91 -12.99 -7.25
C PRO A 319 10.76 -14.25 -7.01
N LYS A 320 12.08 -14.10 -6.80
CA LYS A 320 12.99 -15.23 -6.58
C LYS A 320 13.00 -15.71 -5.13
N ILE A 321 12.83 -14.81 -4.18
CA ILE A 321 12.85 -15.08 -2.74
C ILE A 321 11.77 -14.23 -2.04
N PRO A 322 10.49 -14.49 -2.33
CA PRO A 322 9.40 -13.71 -1.78
C PRO A 322 9.22 -13.96 -0.28
N GLY A 323 8.77 -12.94 0.44
CA GLY A 323 8.24 -13.06 1.80
C GLY A 323 6.72 -13.28 1.81
N ILE A 324 6.14 -13.20 2.99
CA ILE A 324 4.68 -13.23 3.16
C ILE A 324 4.09 -11.92 2.58
N PRO A 325 3.02 -12.01 1.76
CA PRO A 325 2.29 -10.84 1.29
C PRO A 325 1.51 -10.20 2.44
N PHE A 326 2.07 -9.17 3.05
CA PHE A 326 1.44 -8.44 4.14
C PHE A 326 0.62 -7.25 3.62
N HIS A 327 -0.41 -6.88 4.39
CA HIS A 327 -0.98 -5.54 4.38
C HIS A 327 -0.45 -4.75 5.57
N PHE A 328 -0.35 -3.45 5.39
CA PHE A 328 0.13 -2.49 6.39
C PHE A 328 -0.85 -1.34 6.49
N LEU A 329 -1.12 -0.92 7.72
CA LEU A 329 -2.00 0.19 8.02
C LEU A 329 -1.42 1.03 9.15
N ARG A 330 -1.48 2.36 9.03
CA ARG A 330 -1.13 3.28 10.09
C ARG A 330 -2.28 4.26 10.32
N VAL A 331 -2.83 4.25 11.53
CA VAL A 331 -3.94 5.11 11.90
C VAL A 331 -3.60 5.96 13.12
N ASP A 332 -4.25 7.11 13.24
CA ASP A 332 -4.24 7.91 14.46
C ASP A 332 -5.43 7.53 15.37
N ILE A 333 -5.49 8.16 16.56
CA ILE A 333 -6.54 7.89 17.53
C ILE A 333 -7.94 8.35 17.05
N ALA A 334 -8.02 9.26 16.10
CA ALA A 334 -9.27 9.72 15.50
C ALA A 334 -9.75 8.78 14.37
N GLY A 335 -8.96 7.75 14.05
CA GLY A 335 -9.30 6.78 12.99
C GLY A 335 -8.80 7.16 11.60
N ASN A 336 -8.08 8.27 11.45
CA ASN A 336 -7.55 8.66 10.14
C ASN A 336 -6.42 7.74 9.70
N ILE A 337 -6.53 7.22 8.48
CA ILE A 337 -5.52 6.39 7.86
C ILE A 337 -4.45 7.29 7.26
N SER A 338 -3.24 7.23 7.76
CA SER A 338 -2.11 8.05 7.30
C SER A 338 -1.12 7.31 6.41
N LYS A 339 -1.15 5.98 6.42
CA LYS A 339 -0.44 5.09 5.48
C LYS A 339 -1.23 3.80 5.32
N ARG A 340 -1.32 3.31 4.11
CA ARG A 340 -1.89 2.01 3.78
C ARG A 340 -1.12 1.34 2.66
N PHE A 341 -1.09 0.02 2.70
CA PHE A 341 -0.50 -0.81 1.66
C PHE A 341 -1.06 -2.23 1.80
N SER A 342 -1.44 -2.90 0.72
CA SER A 342 -1.97 -4.25 0.78
C SER A 342 -1.50 -5.13 -0.37
N LEU A 343 -0.83 -6.22 -0.05
CA LEU A 343 -0.57 -7.34 -0.96
C LEU A 343 -1.29 -8.62 -0.54
N SER A 344 -1.92 -8.62 0.62
CA SER A 344 -2.63 -9.78 1.15
C SER A 344 -4.03 -9.97 0.55
N GLY A 345 -4.50 -9.03 -0.26
CA GLY A 345 -5.86 -9.06 -0.81
C GLY A 345 -6.93 -8.45 0.09
N ILE A 346 -6.59 -8.08 1.34
CA ILE A 346 -7.53 -7.36 2.19
C ILE A 346 -7.82 -5.98 1.64
N GLU A 347 -9.09 -5.61 1.64
CA GLU A 347 -9.56 -4.30 1.21
C GLU A 347 -9.34 -3.29 2.34
N ILE A 348 -8.57 -2.25 2.07
CA ILE A 348 -8.36 -1.14 3.00
C ILE A 348 -9.01 0.11 2.39
N PRO A 349 -10.03 0.70 3.03
CA PRO A 349 -10.72 1.86 2.51
C PRO A 349 -9.77 3.00 2.14
N ARG A 350 -10.05 3.67 1.03
CA ARG A 350 -9.28 4.83 0.55
C ARG A 350 -9.69 6.10 1.30
N TYR A 351 -10.98 6.26 1.51
CA TYR A 351 -11.62 7.40 2.16
C TYR A 351 -12.51 6.87 3.29
N GLY A 352 -12.57 7.57 4.39
CA GLY A 352 -13.35 7.14 5.55
C GLY A 352 -12.58 6.27 6.53
N GLY A 353 -13.25 5.77 7.54
CA GLY A 353 -12.68 4.88 8.57
C GLY A 353 -12.70 3.44 8.10
N ALA A 354 -11.65 2.69 8.38
CA ALA A 354 -11.71 1.24 8.28
C ALA A 354 -12.67 0.68 9.35
N CYS A 355 -13.10 -0.58 9.20
CA CYS A 355 -14.03 -1.20 10.13
C CYS A 355 -13.60 -0.97 11.59
N PRO A 356 -14.44 -0.36 12.45
CA PRO A 356 -14.08 -0.04 13.83
C PRO A 356 -13.75 -1.28 14.68
N ARG A 357 -14.07 -2.48 14.20
CA ARG A 357 -13.72 -3.74 14.85
C ARG A 357 -12.29 -4.21 14.57
N TRP A 358 -11.56 -3.55 13.65
CA TRP A 358 -10.18 -3.92 13.42
C TRP A 358 -9.32 -3.68 14.66
N ASN A 359 -8.41 -4.62 14.91
CA ASN A 359 -7.52 -4.57 16.06
C ASN A 359 -6.60 -3.33 16.07
N VAL A 360 -6.39 -2.69 14.93
CA VAL A 360 -5.64 -1.44 14.82
C VAL A 360 -6.26 -0.31 15.64
N TYR A 361 -7.59 -0.29 15.81
CA TYR A 361 -8.27 0.69 16.66
C TYR A 361 -8.27 0.26 18.13
N SER A 362 -8.49 -1.02 18.41
CA SER A 362 -8.45 -1.51 19.79
C SER A 362 -7.05 -1.44 20.40
N ALA A 363 -5.98 -1.35 19.60
CA ALA A 363 -4.61 -1.21 20.07
C ALA A 363 -4.39 0.03 20.94
N PHE A 364 -5.19 1.10 20.77
CA PHE A 364 -5.13 2.30 21.62
C PHE A 364 -5.57 2.04 23.06
N THR A 365 -6.33 0.97 23.34
CA THR A 365 -6.75 0.61 24.69
C THR A 365 -5.63 -0.07 25.50
N ARG A 366 -4.59 -0.57 24.83
CA ARG A 366 -3.40 -1.20 25.43
C ARG A 366 -2.13 -0.72 24.74
N PRO A 367 -1.72 0.54 24.97
CA PRO A 367 -0.59 1.15 24.27
C PRO A 367 0.71 0.36 24.45
N GLY A 368 1.47 0.25 23.37
CA GLY A 368 2.78 -0.41 23.35
C GLY A 368 2.77 -1.94 23.32
N ILE A 369 1.61 -2.58 23.47
CA ILE A 369 1.46 -4.04 23.47
C ILE A 369 0.97 -4.50 22.10
N ILE A 370 1.62 -5.54 21.53
CA ILE A 370 1.15 -6.17 20.30
C ILE A 370 -0.15 -6.95 20.59
N GLN A 371 -1.20 -6.60 19.88
CA GLN A 371 -2.48 -7.31 19.91
C GLN A 371 -2.65 -8.07 18.61
N ALA A 372 -2.86 -9.40 18.70
CA ALA A 372 -3.12 -10.25 17.55
C ALA A 372 -4.59 -10.63 17.49
N ALA A 373 -5.16 -10.67 16.30
CA ALA A 373 -6.55 -11.03 16.07
C ALA A 373 -6.71 -11.74 14.72
N VAL A 374 -7.77 -12.53 14.60
CA VAL A 374 -8.23 -13.12 13.35
C VAL A 374 -9.39 -12.29 12.83
N SER A 375 -9.28 -11.78 11.63
CA SER A 375 -10.34 -11.05 10.92
C SER A 375 -10.94 -11.95 9.85
N LYS A 376 -12.27 -12.05 9.78
CA LYS A 376 -12.98 -12.77 8.72
C LYS A 376 -13.77 -11.74 7.91
N MET A 377 -13.50 -11.72 6.62
CA MET A 377 -14.19 -10.83 5.68
C MET A 377 -15.55 -11.41 5.27
N SER A 378 -16.44 -10.57 4.75
CA SER A 378 -17.76 -10.97 4.24
C SER A 378 -17.70 -12.03 3.14
N ASN A 379 -16.60 -12.08 2.36
CA ASN A 379 -16.35 -13.09 1.34
C ASN A 379 -15.88 -14.46 1.91
N GLY A 380 -15.74 -14.56 3.25
CA GLY A 380 -15.29 -15.75 3.96
C GLY A 380 -13.78 -15.88 4.11
N GLU A 381 -12.98 -15.02 3.51
CA GLU A 381 -11.53 -15.02 3.67
C GLU A 381 -11.13 -14.64 5.09
N LYS A 382 -10.08 -15.27 5.58
CA LYS A 382 -9.56 -15.02 6.94
C LYS A 382 -8.18 -14.43 6.86
N TYR A 383 -7.94 -13.45 7.73
CA TYR A 383 -6.66 -12.76 7.88
C TYR A 383 -6.21 -12.83 9.34
N VAL A 384 -4.91 -12.93 9.53
CA VAL A 384 -4.27 -12.73 10.83
C VAL A 384 -3.68 -11.33 10.84
N CYS A 385 -4.10 -10.53 11.80
CA CYS A 385 -3.69 -9.15 11.93
C CYS A 385 -3.07 -8.91 13.31
N ILE A 386 -1.96 -8.20 13.34
CA ILE A 386 -1.40 -7.64 14.57
C ILE A 386 -1.50 -6.12 14.55
N ALA A 387 -1.62 -5.52 15.73
CA ALA A 387 -1.58 -4.08 15.88
C ALA A 387 -0.82 -3.68 17.15
N LYS A 388 -0.04 -2.62 17.06
CA LYS A 388 0.72 -2.03 18.16
C LYS A 388 0.72 -0.51 18.04
N THR A 389 0.50 0.18 19.14
CA THR A 389 0.69 1.64 19.16
C THR A 389 2.17 1.98 19.29
N VAL A 390 2.56 3.04 18.60
CA VAL A 390 3.88 3.64 18.67
C VAL A 390 3.74 5.13 18.98
N GLU A 391 4.61 5.65 19.81
CA GLU A 391 4.69 7.08 20.10
C GLU A 391 5.58 7.77 19.07
N LYS A 392 5.15 8.93 18.59
CA LYS A 392 5.94 9.83 17.75
C LYS A 392 5.92 11.23 18.33
N GLY A 393 7.02 11.91 18.22
CA GLY A 393 7.16 13.29 18.67
C GLY A 393 8.46 13.51 19.43
N VAL A 394 8.68 14.74 19.74
CA VAL A 394 9.85 15.20 20.50
C VAL A 394 9.59 14.93 21.98
N GLY A 395 10.50 14.28 22.66
CA GLY A 395 10.35 13.90 24.07
C GLY A 395 10.45 15.06 25.07
N ARG A 396 9.93 16.23 24.72
CA ARG A 396 9.96 17.43 25.56
C ARG A 396 8.72 17.50 26.44
N PHE A 397 8.90 17.87 27.70
CA PHE A 397 7.77 18.09 28.64
C PHE A 397 6.87 19.21 28.08
N GLY A 398 5.57 18.97 28.06
CA GLY A 398 4.56 19.91 27.56
C GLY A 398 4.29 19.83 26.04
N GLU A 399 5.04 19.06 25.28
CA GLU A 399 4.71 18.76 23.88
C GLU A 399 3.90 17.47 23.76
N ALA A 400 2.78 17.53 23.03
CA ALA A 400 1.95 16.37 22.82
C ALA A 400 2.66 15.36 21.90
N LYS A 401 2.89 14.14 22.40
CA LYS A 401 3.33 13.03 21.55
C LYS A 401 2.14 12.52 20.75
N SER A 402 2.34 12.32 19.45
CA SER A 402 1.35 11.63 18.63
C SER A 402 1.42 10.13 18.88
N ILE A 403 0.30 9.53 19.23
CA ILE A 403 0.17 8.06 19.32
C ILE A 403 -0.44 7.57 18.04
N LEU A 404 0.25 6.67 17.34
CA LEU A 404 -0.20 6.05 16.11
C LEU A 404 -0.31 4.55 16.32
N SER A 405 -1.31 3.92 15.73
CA SER A 405 -1.42 2.47 15.70
C SER A 405 -0.91 1.94 14.36
N ILE A 406 -0.02 0.96 14.44
CA ILE A 406 0.55 0.25 13.30
C ILE A 406 -0.11 -1.11 13.22
N GLY A 407 -0.87 -1.36 12.15
CA GLY A 407 -1.44 -2.64 11.81
C GLY A 407 -0.61 -3.35 10.74
N LEU A 408 -0.41 -4.64 10.90
CA LEU A 408 0.22 -5.53 9.92
C LEU A 408 -0.56 -6.84 9.91
N GLY A 409 -0.81 -7.41 8.72
CA GLY A 409 -1.48 -8.70 8.67
C GLY A 409 -1.30 -9.40 7.33
N CYS A 410 -1.68 -10.66 7.29
CA CYS A 410 -1.58 -11.53 6.12
C CYS A 410 -2.77 -12.49 6.07
N GLU A 411 -2.96 -13.17 4.93
CA GLU A 411 -3.94 -14.25 4.83
C GLU A 411 -3.63 -15.36 5.86
N ALA A 412 -4.68 -15.94 6.42
CA ALA A 412 -4.58 -17.00 7.43
C ALA A 412 -3.82 -18.26 6.97
N LYS A 413 -3.66 -18.48 5.66
CA LYS A 413 -2.83 -19.57 5.12
C LYS A 413 -1.36 -19.48 5.52
N TYR A 414 -0.87 -18.27 5.84
CA TYR A 414 0.50 -18.01 6.31
C TYR A 414 0.64 -18.05 7.84
N ALA A 415 -0.42 -18.39 8.57
CA ALA A 415 -0.43 -18.38 10.03
C ALA A 415 0.71 -19.21 10.66
N LYS A 416 1.11 -20.32 10.05
CA LYS A 416 2.20 -21.19 10.55
C LYS A 416 3.57 -20.50 10.56
N ASP A 417 3.74 -19.54 9.67
CA ASP A 417 4.99 -18.81 9.48
C ASP A 417 4.99 -17.45 10.19
N PHE A 418 3.96 -17.16 11.01
CA PHE A 418 3.79 -15.90 11.71
C PHE A 418 3.63 -16.15 13.22
N VAL A 419 4.66 -15.81 14.01
CA VAL A 419 4.75 -16.18 15.45
C VAL A 419 3.53 -15.78 16.28
N TYR A 420 2.89 -14.66 15.95
CA TYR A 420 1.75 -14.12 16.71
C TYR A 420 0.46 -14.95 16.60
N THR A 421 0.49 -16.04 15.83
CA THR A 421 -0.64 -16.93 15.64
C THR A 421 -0.64 -18.15 16.59
N GLU A 422 0.46 -18.40 17.29
CA GLU A 422 0.63 -19.61 18.11
C GLU A 422 -0.46 -19.80 19.17
N ASN A 423 -1.03 -18.70 19.68
CA ASN A 423 -2.11 -18.71 20.68
C ASN A 423 -3.47 -18.27 20.11
N LEU A 424 -3.62 -18.20 18.79
CA LEU A 424 -4.86 -17.80 18.15
C LEU A 424 -5.64 -19.00 17.65
N ASN A 425 -6.91 -19.08 18.04
CA ASN A 425 -7.84 -20.04 17.42
C ASN A 425 -8.31 -19.47 16.07
N LEU A 426 -7.74 -19.98 14.98
CA LEU A 426 -8.08 -19.55 13.61
C LEU A 426 -9.56 -19.83 13.23
N ASN A 427 -10.27 -20.59 14.05
CA ASN A 427 -11.70 -20.89 13.87
C ASN A 427 -12.59 -20.05 14.78
N ASP A 428 -12.01 -19.22 15.65
CA ASP A 428 -12.76 -18.39 16.58
C ASP A 428 -13.43 -17.24 15.81
N LYS A 429 -14.77 -17.10 15.99
CA LYS A 429 -15.60 -16.12 15.28
C LYS A 429 -15.52 -14.69 15.85
N LYS A 430 -14.46 -14.36 16.58
CA LYS A 430 -14.41 -13.13 17.39
C LYS A 430 -14.37 -11.82 16.59
N THR A 431 -14.05 -11.86 15.28
CA THR A 431 -14.05 -10.65 14.48
C THR A 431 -14.55 -10.97 13.07
N GLU A 432 -15.85 -10.87 12.84
CA GLU A 432 -16.41 -10.74 11.48
C GLU A 432 -16.38 -9.25 11.12
N ILE A 433 -15.72 -8.93 10.01
CA ILE A 433 -15.58 -7.58 9.42
C ILE A 433 -16.40 -7.56 8.14
#